data_143a77c915f5fd17ed036dfb48cd0342
#
_entry.id   143a77c915f5fd17ed036dfb48cd0342
#
_cell.length_a   1.000
_cell.length_b   1.000
_cell.length_c   1.000
_cell.angle_alpha   90.00
_cell.angle_beta   90.00
_cell.angle_gamma   90.00
#
_symmetry.space_group_name_H-M   'P 1'
#
loop_
_entity.id
_entity.type
_entity.pdbx_description
1 polymer ?
#
loop_
_entity_poly.entity_id
_entity_poly.type
_entity_poly.pdbx_seq_one_letter_code
_entity_poly.pdbx_strand_id
1 'polypeptide(L)'
;MFENLPQTVTVFEVGPRDGLQNEAIQVPVQDKIALIEALADVGLSEIEITSFVSPKWIPQLADAREVAYALLQDPARESQNKRFARPNLNLSALVPNIKGYETAKETGLKQINLFLSASEAHSKKNINKSVAEAMSVMGEVASVAKADGKRVRCYVSTVWVCPYQGLVDPPVVLDMVPRLFAMGIDEISLGDTVGAATPKQVFDLVNRLSNLTDLSKIALHFHDTRGGALANVVAGLEAGVTIFDSSIGGLGGCPYAPGASGNLATEDLVYMLHGMGVKTGVDLQKLTEAGSLAQNLLHKTLPGRYLKAHLAQSQKCEAVK
;
A
#
# COMPACT_ATOMS: atom_id res chain seq x y z
N MET A 1 13.59 -0.76 -24.54
CA MET A 1 12.88 -1.39 -23.41
C MET A 1 13.92 -2.08 -22.53
N PHE A 2 13.91 -1.86 -21.23
CA PHE A 2 14.80 -2.44 -20.20
C PHE A 2 16.27 -1.97 -20.18
N GLU A 3 16.65 -0.97 -20.96
CA GLU A 3 18.04 -0.45 -20.96
C GLU A 3 18.34 0.50 -19.77
N ASN A 4 17.32 1.12 -19.21
CA ASN A 4 17.42 2.13 -18.15
C ASN A 4 16.60 1.78 -16.90
N LEU A 5 16.51 0.51 -16.55
CA LEU A 5 15.81 0.12 -15.33
C LEU A 5 16.52 0.67 -14.09
N PRO A 6 15.76 1.07 -13.04
CA PRO A 6 16.36 1.50 -11.79
C PRO A 6 17.11 0.34 -11.14
N GLN A 7 18.22 0.63 -10.47
CA GLN A 7 18.99 -0.38 -9.74
C GLN A 7 18.25 -0.90 -8.50
N THR A 8 17.41 -0.04 -7.92
CA THR A 8 16.67 -0.33 -6.68
C THR A 8 15.24 0.16 -6.78
N VAL A 9 14.33 -0.58 -6.15
CA VAL A 9 12.91 -0.24 -6.02
C VAL A 9 12.50 -0.36 -4.55
N THR A 10 11.70 0.58 -4.07
CA THR A 10 11.02 0.50 -2.79
C THR A 10 9.71 -0.25 -2.94
N VAL A 11 9.55 -1.31 -2.18
CA VAL A 11 8.30 -2.05 -2.02
C VAL A 11 7.59 -1.52 -0.78
N PHE A 12 6.40 -0.93 -0.97
CA PHE A 12 5.56 -0.41 0.10
C PHE A 12 4.47 -1.44 0.42
N GLU A 13 4.58 -2.09 1.57
CA GLU A 13 3.68 -3.15 1.99
C GLU A 13 2.40 -2.58 2.61
N VAL A 14 1.25 -2.88 2.01
CA VAL A 14 -0.06 -2.40 2.49
C VAL A 14 -0.96 -3.52 3.04
N GLY A 15 -0.49 -4.75 3.07
CA GLY A 15 -1.26 -5.92 3.50
C GLY A 15 -1.86 -5.79 4.90
N PRO A 16 -1.13 -5.34 5.92
CA PRO A 16 -1.68 -5.21 7.28
C PRO A 16 -2.79 -4.15 7.40
N ARG A 17 -2.84 -3.18 6.47
CA ARG A 17 -3.92 -2.18 6.43
C ARG A 17 -4.92 -2.47 5.32
N ASP A 18 -4.53 -2.25 4.06
CA ASP A 18 -5.43 -2.36 2.90
C ASP A 18 -5.85 -3.79 2.64
N GLY A 19 -4.89 -4.70 2.79
CA GLY A 19 -5.13 -6.12 2.65
C GLY A 19 -6.13 -6.67 3.66
N LEU A 20 -5.95 -6.36 4.94
CA LEU A 20 -6.84 -6.85 6.01
C LEU A 20 -8.19 -6.13 6.06
N GLN A 21 -8.26 -4.90 5.57
CA GLN A 21 -9.42 -4.01 5.75
C GLN A 21 -10.77 -4.64 5.41
N ASN A 22 -10.82 -5.47 4.38
CA ASN A 22 -12.06 -6.07 3.85
C ASN A 22 -12.18 -7.57 4.18
N GLU A 23 -11.31 -8.10 5.05
CA GLU A 23 -11.38 -9.49 5.44
C GLU A 23 -12.59 -9.76 6.35
N ALA A 24 -13.28 -10.87 6.07
CA ALA A 24 -14.48 -11.26 6.84
C ALA A 24 -14.13 -11.80 8.23
N ILE A 25 -12.95 -12.42 8.36
CA ILE A 25 -12.46 -12.96 9.63
C ILE A 25 -11.78 -11.83 10.40
N GLN A 26 -12.27 -11.59 11.64
CA GLN A 26 -11.62 -10.63 12.54
C GLN A 26 -10.27 -11.20 12.99
N VAL A 27 -9.19 -10.55 12.58
CA VAL A 27 -7.83 -10.94 12.99
C VAL A 27 -7.51 -10.30 14.35
N PRO A 28 -7.13 -11.11 15.37
CA PRO A 28 -6.74 -10.61 16.69
C PRO A 28 -5.52 -9.67 16.61
N VAL A 29 -5.43 -8.76 17.58
CA VAL A 29 -4.31 -7.80 17.69
C VAL A 29 -2.95 -8.50 17.66
N GLN A 30 -2.78 -9.58 18.42
CA GLN A 30 -1.52 -10.31 18.51
C GLN A 30 -1.10 -10.92 17.17
N ASP A 31 -2.07 -11.38 16.39
CA ASP A 31 -1.84 -11.97 15.06
C ASP A 31 -1.46 -10.89 14.03
N LYS A 32 -2.09 -9.70 14.11
CA LYS A 32 -1.68 -8.53 13.30
C LYS A 32 -0.25 -8.11 13.62
N ILE A 33 0.10 -8.06 14.92
CA ILE A 33 1.46 -7.75 15.37
C ILE A 33 2.44 -8.79 14.82
N ALA A 34 2.13 -10.09 14.96
CA ALA A 34 2.99 -11.17 14.46
C ALA A 34 3.22 -11.07 12.94
N LEU A 35 2.18 -10.75 12.17
CA LEU A 35 2.29 -10.53 10.73
C LEU A 35 3.19 -9.33 10.41
N ILE A 36 3.02 -8.20 11.09
CA ILE A 36 3.84 -6.98 10.87
C ILE A 36 5.29 -7.24 11.27
N GLU A 37 5.54 -7.98 12.34
CA GLU A 37 6.89 -8.40 12.75
C GLU A 37 7.55 -9.28 11.69
N ALA A 38 6.84 -10.27 11.15
CA ALA A 38 7.33 -11.10 10.07
C ALA A 38 7.67 -10.27 8.83
N LEU A 39 6.80 -9.34 8.42
CA LEU A 39 7.03 -8.43 7.30
C LEU A 39 8.21 -7.49 7.54
N ALA A 40 8.42 -7.03 8.75
CA ALA A 40 9.60 -6.25 9.09
C ALA A 40 10.90 -7.07 8.94
N ASP A 41 10.88 -8.35 9.27
CA ASP A 41 12.08 -9.21 9.26
C ASP A 41 12.47 -9.70 7.85
N VAL A 42 11.61 -9.52 6.84
CA VAL A 42 11.94 -9.88 5.45
C VAL A 42 12.77 -8.83 4.71
N GLY A 43 12.99 -7.65 5.32
CA GLY A 43 13.79 -6.58 4.70
C GLY A 43 12.97 -5.45 4.05
N LEU A 44 11.65 -5.44 4.17
CA LEU A 44 10.82 -4.31 3.76
C LEU A 44 11.23 -3.02 4.50
N SER A 45 11.21 -1.90 3.78
CA SER A 45 11.54 -0.58 4.32
C SER A 45 10.31 0.26 4.66
N GLU A 46 9.16 -0.06 4.08
CA GLU A 46 7.91 0.70 4.24
C GLU A 46 6.76 -0.28 4.50
N ILE A 47 6.06 -0.11 5.63
CA ILE A 47 4.90 -0.95 5.99
C ILE A 47 3.76 -0.06 6.52
N GLU A 48 2.58 -0.16 5.90
CA GLU A 48 1.36 0.47 6.42
C GLU A 48 0.67 -0.51 7.38
N ILE A 49 0.76 -0.22 8.68
CA ILE A 49 0.43 -1.19 9.72
C ILE A 49 -1.05 -1.22 10.11
N THR A 50 -1.78 -0.12 9.93
CA THR A 50 -3.19 0.01 10.36
C THR A 50 -3.85 1.26 9.80
N SER A 51 -5.10 1.55 10.25
CA SER A 51 -5.86 2.74 9.88
C SER A 51 -6.61 3.32 11.09
N PHE A 52 -6.55 4.64 11.25
CA PHE A 52 -7.31 5.42 12.24
C PHE A 52 -8.66 5.90 11.71
N VAL A 53 -9.28 5.12 10.84
CA VAL A 53 -10.66 5.30 10.41
C VAL A 53 -11.61 4.88 11.54
N SER A 54 -12.81 5.47 11.56
CA SER A 54 -13.81 5.11 12.58
C SER A 54 -14.09 3.61 12.60
N PRO A 55 -14.06 2.95 13.78
CA PRO A 55 -14.38 1.52 13.93
C PRO A 55 -15.76 1.13 13.38
N LYS A 56 -16.69 2.08 13.30
CA LYS A 56 -18.01 1.85 12.70
C LYS A 56 -17.95 1.57 11.19
N TRP A 57 -16.94 2.11 10.51
CA TRP A 57 -16.74 1.93 9.07
C TRP A 57 -15.84 0.74 8.76
N ILE A 58 -14.78 0.56 9.55
CA ILE A 58 -13.81 -0.51 9.36
C ILE A 58 -13.59 -1.22 10.71
N PRO A 59 -14.47 -2.16 11.11
CA PRO A 59 -14.34 -2.89 12.36
C PRO A 59 -13.03 -3.68 12.47
N GLN A 60 -12.52 -4.20 11.34
CA GLN A 60 -11.29 -4.97 11.27
C GLN A 60 -10.07 -4.19 11.79
N LEU A 61 -10.04 -2.86 11.68
CA LEU A 61 -8.94 -2.00 12.11
C LEU A 61 -9.31 -1.13 13.34
N ALA A 62 -10.32 -1.56 14.10
CA ALA A 62 -10.77 -0.85 15.31
C ALA A 62 -9.69 -0.77 16.41
N ASP A 63 -8.73 -1.68 16.38
CA ASP A 63 -7.61 -1.86 17.28
C ASP A 63 -6.33 -1.07 16.87
N ALA A 64 -6.46 -0.11 15.96
CA ALA A 64 -5.34 0.63 15.38
C ALA A 64 -4.38 1.23 16.41
N ARG A 65 -4.92 1.83 17.49
CA ARG A 65 -4.11 2.41 18.57
C ARG A 65 -3.32 1.33 19.31
N GLU A 66 -3.95 0.20 19.60
CA GLU A 66 -3.34 -0.92 20.32
C GLU A 66 -2.19 -1.54 19.52
N VAL A 67 -2.44 -1.83 18.21
CA VAL A 67 -1.42 -2.34 17.30
C VAL A 67 -0.23 -1.38 17.21
N ALA A 68 -0.48 -0.10 16.94
CA ALA A 68 0.59 0.88 16.79
C ALA A 68 1.37 1.10 18.11
N TYR A 69 0.69 1.17 19.25
CA TYR A 69 1.34 1.28 20.55
C TYR A 69 2.22 0.07 20.86
N ALA A 70 1.72 -1.14 20.64
CA ALA A 70 2.46 -2.37 20.88
C ALA A 70 3.76 -2.46 20.07
N LEU A 71 3.76 -1.96 18.84
CA LEU A 71 4.92 -1.99 17.95
C LEU A 71 5.94 -0.87 18.22
N LEU A 72 5.49 0.28 18.72
CA LEU A 72 6.33 1.48 18.74
C LEU A 72 6.67 1.98 20.14
N GLN A 73 5.85 1.68 21.15
CA GLN A 73 5.97 2.31 22.46
C GLN A 73 5.88 1.36 23.66
N ASP A 74 5.41 0.13 23.49
CA ASP A 74 5.21 -0.79 24.61
C ASP A 74 6.55 -1.21 25.25
N PRO A 75 6.85 -0.81 26.51
CA PRO A 75 8.07 -1.18 27.20
C PRO A 75 8.21 -2.69 27.44
N ALA A 76 7.08 -3.40 27.57
CA ALA A 76 7.08 -4.85 27.74
C ALA A 76 7.56 -5.59 26.50
N ARG A 77 7.56 -4.93 25.35
CA ARG A 77 7.99 -5.44 24.03
C ARG A 77 9.29 -4.81 23.53
N GLU A 78 10.04 -4.11 24.35
CA GLU A 78 11.23 -3.36 23.93
C GLU A 78 12.24 -4.23 23.15
N SER A 79 12.47 -5.47 23.57
CA SER A 79 13.40 -6.39 22.89
C SER A 79 12.91 -6.78 21.49
N GLN A 80 11.61 -7.04 21.31
CA GLN A 80 10.97 -7.34 20.04
C GLN A 80 10.93 -6.10 19.15
N ASN A 81 10.65 -4.93 19.74
CA ASN A 81 10.47 -3.68 19.03
C ASN A 81 11.79 -3.07 18.53
N LYS A 82 12.95 -3.54 18.97
CA LYS A 82 14.26 -3.16 18.40
C LYS A 82 14.33 -3.33 16.87
N ARG A 83 13.58 -4.30 16.31
CA ARG A 83 13.49 -4.50 14.85
C ARG A 83 12.89 -3.27 14.12
N PHE A 84 11.98 -2.52 14.78
CA PHE A 84 11.35 -1.31 14.23
C PHE A 84 12.19 -0.04 14.40
N ALA A 85 13.26 -0.10 15.21
CA ALA A 85 14.21 1.00 15.37
C ALA A 85 15.26 1.06 14.25
N ARG A 86 15.20 0.15 13.26
CA ARG A 86 16.11 0.18 12.12
C ARG A 86 15.95 1.48 11.33
N PRO A 87 17.07 2.14 10.96
CA PRO A 87 17.01 3.43 10.26
C PRO A 87 16.23 3.40 8.94
N ASN A 88 16.21 2.22 8.30
CA ASN A 88 15.61 2.02 6.97
C ASN A 88 14.20 1.42 7.03
N LEU A 89 13.60 1.26 8.20
CA LEU A 89 12.22 0.78 8.33
C LEU A 89 11.32 1.91 8.82
N ASN A 90 10.29 2.19 8.05
CA ASN A 90 9.26 3.15 8.38
C ASN A 90 7.90 2.45 8.52
N LEU A 91 7.25 2.66 9.66
CA LEU A 91 5.89 2.23 9.91
C LEU A 91 4.95 3.42 9.76
N SER A 92 3.89 3.24 9.00
CA SER A 92 2.89 4.27 8.74
C SER A 92 1.47 3.78 8.97
N ALA A 93 0.52 4.68 9.04
CA ALA A 93 -0.90 4.34 9.13
C ALA A 93 -1.78 5.29 8.35
N LEU A 94 -2.93 4.80 7.88
CA LEU A 94 -3.93 5.60 7.21
C LEU A 94 -4.69 6.48 8.22
N VAL A 95 -4.83 7.77 7.89
CA VAL A 95 -5.49 8.77 8.73
C VAL A 95 -6.52 9.55 7.89
N PRO A 96 -7.81 9.46 8.21
CA PRO A 96 -8.87 10.03 7.37
C PRO A 96 -9.20 11.50 7.65
N ASN A 97 -8.82 12.04 8.80
CA ASN A 97 -9.18 13.38 9.28
C ASN A 97 -8.40 13.76 10.54
N ILE A 98 -8.58 14.99 11.04
CA ILE A 98 -7.92 15.51 12.24
C ILE A 98 -8.17 14.62 13.47
N LYS A 99 -9.38 14.13 13.68
CA LYS A 99 -9.68 13.25 14.83
C LYS A 99 -8.87 11.95 14.78
N GLY A 100 -8.74 11.34 13.62
CA GLY A 100 -7.87 10.18 13.41
C GLY A 100 -6.41 10.53 13.63
N TYR A 101 -5.99 11.72 13.18
CA TYR A 101 -4.62 12.20 13.37
C TYR A 101 -4.25 12.38 14.85
N GLU A 102 -5.11 12.99 15.64
CA GLU A 102 -4.86 13.16 17.09
C GLU A 102 -4.64 11.82 17.80
N THR A 103 -5.40 10.78 17.42
CA THR A 103 -5.18 9.43 17.95
C THR A 103 -3.87 8.81 17.44
N ALA A 104 -3.57 8.97 16.16
CA ALA A 104 -2.33 8.45 15.54
C ALA A 104 -1.08 9.12 16.12
N LYS A 105 -1.13 10.41 16.40
CA LYS A 105 -0.03 11.21 16.96
C LYS A 105 0.48 10.64 18.28
N GLU A 106 -0.40 10.12 19.13
CA GLU A 106 -0.06 9.55 20.43
C GLU A 106 0.73 8.23 20.34
N THR A 107 0.75 7.56 19.18
CA THR A 107 1.34 6.23 19.03
C THR A 107 2.81 6.22 18.61
N GLY A 108 3.41 7.39 18.39
CA GLY A 108 4.82 7.47 17.98
C GLY A 108 5.09 7.29 16.48
N LEU A 109 4.07 7.11 15.65
CA LEU A 109 4.21 7.04 14.21
C LEU A 109 4.93 8.28 13.65
N LYS A 110 5.89 8.06 12.75
CA LYS A 110 6.65 9.12 12.08
C LYS A 110 6.03 9.54 10.75
N GLN A 111 5.22 8.67 10.17
CA GLN A 111 4.52 8.92 8.90
C GLN A 111 3.04 8.61 9.05
N ILE A 112 2.23 9.45 8.40
CA ILE A 112 0.80 9.21 8.19
C ILE A 112 0.49 9.16 6.70
N ASN A 113 -0.56 8.41 6.35
CA ASN A 113 -1.03 8.28 4.98
C ASN A 113 -2.45 8.85 4.90
N LEU A 114 -2.66 9.75 3.96
CA LEU A 114 -3.95 10.35 3.62
C LEU A 114 -4.53 9.67 2.39
N PHE A 115 -5.78 9.93 2.06
CA PHE A 115 -6.38 9.41 0.84
C PHE A 115 -7.46 10.32 0.27
N LEU A 116 -7.54 10.37 -1.04
CA LEU A 116 -8.62 10.99 -1.79
C LEU A 116 -8.84 10.25 -3.11
N SER A 117 -9.75 10.73 -3.94
CA SER A 117 -10.03 10.13 -5.25
C SER A 117 -9.85 11.15 -6.37
N ALA A 118 -9.38 10.70 -7.54
CA ALA A 118 -9.39 11.49 -8.76
C ALA A 118 -10.80 11.63 -9.38
N SER A 119 -11.78 10.84 -8.91
CA SER A 119 -13.15 10.81 -9.43
C SER A 119 -14.13 11.45 -8.46
N GLU A 120 -14.91 12.42 -8.91
CA GLU A 120 -16.00 13.01 -8.13
C GLU A 120 -17.06 11.95 -7.73
N ALA A 121 -17.43 11.07 -8.66
CA ALA A 121 -18.41 10.02 -8.40
C ALA A 121 -17.92 9.06 -7.32
N HIS A 122 -16.64 8.65 -7.37
CA HIS A 122 -16.05 7.78 -6.36
C HIS A 122 -15.89 8.50 -5.02
N SER A 123 -15.40 9.75 -5.00
CA SER A 123 -15.26 10.55 -3.78
C SER A 123 -16.60 10.67 -3.05
N LYS A 124 -17.67 11.00 -3.78
CA LYS A 124 -19.01 11.12 -3.22
C LYS A 124 -19.55 9.81 -2.65
N LYS A 125 -19.31 8.69 -3.34
CA LYS A 125 -19.76 7.36 -2.88
C LYS A 125 -18.95 6.84 -1.69
N ASN A 126 -17.64 7.08 -1.69
CA ASN A 126 -16.71 6.51 -0.70
C ASN A 126 -16.71 7.29 0.63
N ILE A 127 -16.65 8.61 0.56
CA ILE A 127 -16.52 9.49 1.74
C ILE A 127 -17.58 10.59 1.85
N ASN A 128 -18.58 10.58 0.96
CA ASN A 128 -19.65 11.57 0.90
C ASN A 128 -19.15 13.03 0.77
N LYS A 129 -18.05 13.26 0.10
CA LYS A 129 -17.45 14.58 -0.18
C LYS A 129 -17.14 14.73 -1.66
N SER A 130 -17.16 15.98 -2.16
CA SER A 130 -16.52 16.31 -3.43
C SER A 130 -15.00 16.14 -3.34
N VAL A 131 -14.33 16.07 -4.48
CA VAL A 131 -12.85 16.03 -4.52
C VAL A 131 -12.28 17.29 -3.87
N ALA A 132 -12.84 18.45 -4.13
CA ALA A 132 -12.41 19.72 -3.54
C ALA A 132 -12.53 19.73 -2.00
N GLU A 133 -13.66 19.27 -1.45
CA GLU A 133 -13.86 19.13 -0.01
C GLU A 133 -12.89 18.11 0.60
N ALA A 134 -12.64 16.99 -0.07
CA ALA A 134 -11.66 16.01 0.36
C ALA A 134 -10.24 16.59 0.39
N MET A 135 -9.84 17.33 -0.66
CA MET A 135 -8.54 18.01 -0.70
C MET A 135 -8.39 19.03 0.44
N SER A 136 -9.43 19.79 0.76
CA SER A 136 -9.39 20.73 1.89
C SER A 136 -9.13 20.02 3.23
N VAL A 137 -9.88 18.94 3.50
CA VAL A 137 -9.69 18.13 4.73
C VAL A 137 -8.29 17.53 4.78
N MET A 138 -7.78 16.99 3.66
CA MET A 138 -6.43 16.41 3.61
C MET A 138 -5.35 17.48 3.80
N GLY A 139 -5.54 18.69 3.26
CA GLY A 139 -4.64 19.82 3.46
C GLY A 139 -4.57 20.26 4.92
N GLU A 140 -5.69 20.28 5.65
CA GLU A 140 -5.71 20.57 7.09
C GLU A 140 -4.91 19.52 7.87
N VAL A 141 -5.15 18.22 7.62
CA VAL A 141 -4.41 17.15 8.30
C VAL A 141 -2.93 17.20 7.96
N ALA A 142 -2.58 17.40 6.69
CA ALA A 142 -1.20 17.51 6.25
C ALA A 142 -0.48 18.68 6.95
N SER A 143 -1.11 19.85 7.04
CA SER A 143 -0.55 21.03 7.71
C SER A 143 -0.22 20.76 9.18
N VAL A 144 -1.13 20.15 9.93
CA VAL A 144 -0.92 19.81 11.34
C VAL A 144 0.17 18.74 11.48
N ALA A 145 0.13 17.70 10.66
CA ALA A 145 1.13 16.64 10.68
C ALA A 145 2.54 17.14 10.35
N LYS A 146 2.67 18.04 9.37
CA LYS A 146 3.95 18.69 9.05
C LYS A 146 4.47 19.57 10.17
N ALA A 147 3.59 20.30 10.87
CA ALA A 147 3.96 21.08 12.04
C ALA A 147 4.50 20.20 13.20
N ASP A 148 4.01 18.97 13.29
CA ASP A 148 4.49 17.95 14.25
C ASP A 148 5.71 17.15 13.70
N GLY A 149 6.30 17.55 12.57
CA GLY A 149 7.47 16.91 11.97
C GLY A 149 7.20 15.54 11.34
N LYS A 150 5.94 15.22 11.02
CA LYS A 150 5.59 13.94 10.38
C LYS A 150 5.83 13.98 8.88
N ARG A 151 6.20 12.81 8.30
CA ARG A 151 6.12 12.57 6.86
C ARG A 151 4.66 12.31 6.49
N VAL A 152 4.22 12.85 5.36
CA VAL A 152 2.84 12.73 4.90
C VAL A 152 2.82 12.11 3.50
N ARG A 153 2.19 10.95 3.37
CA ARG A 153 1.93 10.29 2.11
C ARG A 153 0.44 10.42 1.75
N CYS A 154 0.09 10.42 0.46
CA CYS A 154 -1.30 10.50 0.05
C CYS A 154 -1.61 9.50 -1.08
N TYR A 155 -2.62 8.68 -0.88
CA TYR A 155 -3.20 7.84 -1.94
C TYR A 155 -4.17 8.65 -2.78
N VAL A 156 -4.04 8.56 -4.09
CA VAL A 156 -5.04 9.05 -5.06
C VAL A 156 -5.70 7.84 -5.72
N SER A 157 -6.92 7.54 -5.32
CA SER A 157 -7.68 6.40 -5.86
C SER A 157 -8.27 6.72 -7.24
N THR A 158 -8.59 5.68 -8.02
CA THR A 158 -9.28 5.77 -9.31
C THR A 158 -8.59 6.67 -10.35
N VAL A 159 -7.26 6.62 -10.42
CA VAL A 159 -6.45 7.47 -11.30
C VAL A 159 -6.75 7.26 -12.78
N TRP A 160 -7.01 6.02 -13.21
CA TRP A 160 -7.26 5.67 -14.61
C TRP A 160 -8.71 5.32 -14.89
N VAL A 161 -9.32 4.54 -13.99
CA VAL A 161 -10.70 4.06 -14.15
C VAL A 161 -11.45 4.16 -12.83
N CYS A 162 -12.64 4.77 -12.89
CA CYS A 162 -13.57 4.83 -11.78
C CYS A 162 -14.70 3.81 -12.00
N PRO A 163 -15.10 3.03 -10.98
CA PRO A 163 -16.18 2.04 -11.11
C PRO A 163 -17.56 2.65 -11.38
N TYR A 164 -17.70 3.97 -11.17
CA TYR A 164 -18.99 4.67 -11.33
C TYR A 164 -19.07 5.54 -12.58
N GLN A 165 -17.97 6.19 -12.99
CA GLN A 165 -17.95 7.10 -14.14
C GLN A 165 -17.15 6.60 -15.34
N GLY A 166 -16.45 5.44 -15.21
CA GLY A 166 -15.59 4.92 -16.27
C GLY A 166 -14.20 5.58 -16.29
N LEU A 167 -13.71 5.88 -17.48
CA LEU A 167 -12.37 6.47 -17.65
C LEU A 167 -12.28 7.82 -16.93
N VAL A 168 -11.13 8.04 -16.27
CA VAL A 168 -10.77 9.31 -15.65
C VAL A 168 -9.81 10.04 -16.59
N ASP A 169 -10.12 11.30 -16.88
CA ASP A 169 -9.31 12.10 -17.80
C ASP A 169 -7.95 12.44 -17.16
N PRO A 170 -6.82 12.13 -17.81
CA PRO A 170 -5.48 12.42 -17.27
C PRO A 170 -5.24 13.86 -16.80
N PRO A 171 -5.74 14.93 -17.43
CA PRO A 171 -5.66 16.29 -16.92
C PRO A 171 -6.12 16.47 -15.48
N VAL A 172 -7.09 15.71 -15.00
CA VAL A 172 -7.56 15.77 -13.60
C VAL A 172 -6.42 15.40 -12.64
N VAL A 173 -5.70 14.33 -12.93
CA VAL A 173 -4.57 13.86 -12.12
C VAL A 173 -3.37 14.81 -12.24
N LEU A 174 -3.11 15.32 -13.45
CA LEU A 174 -2.02 16.26 -13.71
C LEU A 174 -2.20 17.60 -13.00
N ASP A 175 -3.44 18.07 -12.81
CA ASP A 175 -3.74 19.25 -11.99
C ASP A 175 -3.64 18.93 -10.48
N MET A 176 -4.14 17.78 -10.09
CA MET A 176 -4.24 17.37 -8.67
C MET A 176 -2.87 17.17 -8.02
N VAL A 177 -1.94 16.47 -8.69
CA VAL A 177 -0.65 16.08 -8.11
C VAL A 177 0.19 17.27 -7.66
N PRO A 178 0.43 18.33 -8.47
CA PRO A 178 1.17 19.51 -8.01
C PRO A 178 0.49 20.23 -6.84
N ARG A 179 -0.85 20.27 -6.82
CA ARG A 179 -1.62 20.89 -5.72
C ARG A 179 -1.44 20.14 -4.41
N LEU A 180 -1.42 18.81 -4.45
CA LEU A 180 -1.16 17.98 -3.27
C LEU A 180 0.26 18.24 -2.72
N PHE A 181 1.28 18.30 -3.57
CA PHE A 181 2.63 18.66 -3.13
C PHE A 181 2.69 20.07 -2.52
N ALA A 182 1.96 21.04 -3.09
CA ALA A 182 1.86 22.40 -2.54
C ALA A 182 1.19 22.45 -1.14
N MET A 183 0.39 21.43 -0.76
CA MET A 183 -0.18 21.27 0.57
C MET A 183 0.79 20.63 1.58
N GLY A 184 2.03 20.32 1.19
CA GLY A 184 3.04 19.72 2.07
C GLY A 184 3.05 18.21 2.11
N ILE A 185 2.40 17.54 1.15
CA ILE A 185 2.48 16.08 0.99
C ILE A 185 3.86 15.73 0.45
N ASP A 186 4.51 14.73 1.05
CA ASP A 186 5.88 14.33 0.71
C ASP A 186 5.94 13.27 -0.39
N GLU A 187 4.89 12.42 -0.51
CA GLU A 187 4.81 11.33 -1.48
C GLU A 187 3.36 11.06 -1.89
N ILE A 188 3.12 10.78 -3.17
CA ILE A 188 1.79 10.50 -3.71
C ILE A 188 1.78 9.11 -4.34
N SER A 189 0.84 8.26 -3.92
CA SER A 189 0.59 6.96 -4.54
C SER A 189 -0.62 7.03 -5.48
N LEU A 190 -0.41 6.71 -6.74
CA LEU A 190 -1.42 6.72 -7.79
C LEU A 190 -2.04 5.33 -7.92
N GLY A 191 -3.34 5.23 -7.63
CA GLY A 191 -4.05 3.95 -7.50
C GLY A 191 -4.91 3.57 -8.69
N ASP A 192 -4.66 2.37 -9.23
CA ASP A 192 -5.60 1.63 -10.08
C ASP A 192 -6.54 0.78 -9.22
N THR A 193 -7.48 1.45 -8.57
CA THR A 193 -8.39 0.89 -7.56
C THR A 193 -9.25 -0.28 -8.05
N VAL A 194 -9.49 -0.35 -9.34
CA VAL A 194 -10.32 -1.41 -9.95
C VAL A 194 -9.52 -2.42 -10.79
N GLY A 195 -8.21 -2.26 -10.86
CA GLY A 195 -7.33 -3.14 -11.64
C GLY A 195 -7.70 -3.16 -13.12
N ALA A 196 -7.92 -1.99 -13.71
CA ALA A 196 -8.35 -1.83 -15.10
C ALA A 196 -7.42 -0.93 -15.94
N ALA A 197 -6.40 -0.36 -15.35
CA ALA A 197 -5.38 0.38 -16.08
C ALA A 197 -4.58 -0.54 -17.01
N THR A 198 -4.14 0.00 -18.13
CA THR A 198 -3.26 -0.69 -19.08
C THR A 198 -1.84 -0.12 -19.00
N PRO A 199 -0.80 -0.91 -19.36
CA PRO A 199 0.59 -0.44 -19.35
C PRO A 199 0.81 0.86 -20.14
N LYS A 200 0.10 1.00 -21.29
CA LYS A 200 0.18 2.23 -22.08
C LYS A 200 -0.36 3.44 -21.34
N GLN A 201 -1.49 3.32 -20.65
CA GLN A 201 -2.09 4.40 -19.88
C GLN A 201 -1.19 4.80 -18.69
N VAL A 202 -0.56 3.82 -18.03
CA VAL A 202 0.39 4.05 -16.94
C VAL A 202 1.61 4.82 -17.46
N PHE A 203 2.25 4.32 -18.51
CA PHE A 203 3.42 4.94 -19.12
C PHE A 203 3.14 6.38 -19.56
N ASP A 204 2.03 6.60 -20.29
CA ASP A 204 1.66 7.93 -20.80
C ASP A 204 1.40 8.94 -19.67
N LEU A 205 0.71 8.55 -18.60
CA LEU A 205 0.42 9.42 -17.46
C LEU A 205 1.70 9.76 -16.70
N VAL A 206 2.54 8.77 -16.39
CA VAL A 206 3.78 8.98 -15.64
C VAL A 206 4.75 9.87 -16.43
N ASN A 207 4.91 9.66 -17.74
CA ASN A 207 5.72 10.54 -18.58
C ASN A 207 5.23 11.99 -18.62
N ARG A 208 3.93 12.21 -18.54
CA ARG A 208 3.38 13.59 -18.42
C ARG A 208 3.67 14.18 -17.05
N LEU A 209 3.58 13.37 -15.98
CA LEU A 209 3.88 13.79 -14.61
C LEU A 209 5.37 14.14 -14.42
N SER A 210 6.28 13.45 -15.12
CA SER A 210 7.73 13.73 -15.03
C SER A 210 8.12 15.16 -15.41
N ASN A 211 7.27 15.84 -16.19
CA ASN A 211 7.45 17.26 -16.53
C ASN A 211 6.90 18.22 -15.45
N LEU A 212 6.18 17.71 -14.47
CA LEU A 212 5.48 18.52 -13.45
C LEU A 212 6.01 18.29 -12.04
N THR A 213 6.64 17.13 -11.78
CA THR A 213 7.09 16.75 -10.45
C THR A 213 8.26 15.75 -10.51
N ASP A 214 8.95 15.62 -9.38
CA ASP A 214 9.98 14.62 -9.16
C ASP A 214 9.33 13.22 -9.00
N LEU A 215 9.62 12.30 -9.91
CA LEU A 215 9.08 10.94 -9.89
C LEU A 215 9.56 10.12 -8.68
N SER A 216 10.64 10.51 -8.00
CA SER A 216 11.06 9.86 -6.75
C SER A 216 10.06 10.03 -5.60
N LYS A 217 9.07 10.93 -5.77
CA LYS A 217 7.96 11.18 -4.84
C LYS A 217 6.63 10.60 -5.32
N ILE A 218 6.65 9.86 -6.43
CA ILE A 218 5.46 9.18 -6.99
C ILE A 218 5.59 7.70 -6.76
N ALA A 219 4.58 7.12 -6.15
CA ALA A 219 4.39 5.69 -6.02
C ALA A 219 3.23 5.23 -6.92
N LEU A 220 3.23 3.95 -7.29
CA LEU A 220 2.13 3.32 -8.03
C LEU A 220 1.53 2.18 -7.23
N HIS A 221 0.20 2.16 -7.17
CA HIS A 221 -0.59 1.15 -6.48
C HIS A 221 -1.50 0.46 -7.48
N PHE A 222 -1.29 -0.83 -7.70
CA PHE A 222 -2.05 -1.59 -8.69
C PHE A 222 -2.85 -2.72 -8.06
N HIS A 223 -4.12 -2.83 -8.48
CA HIS A 223 -4.89 -4.04 -8.28
C HIS A 223 -4.69 -5.02 -9.44
N ASP A 224 -4.58 -6.31 -9.11
CA ASP A 224 -4.39 -7.39 -10.08
C ASP A 224 -5.71 -8.07 -10.50
N THR A 225 -6.82 -7.37 -10.34
CA THR A 225 -8.18 -7.86 -10.63
C THR A 225 -8.33 -8.49 -12.00
N ARG A 226 -7.59 -7.99 -13.00
CA ARG A 226 -7.58 -8.48 -14.38
C ARG A 226 -6.23 -9.05 -14.84
N GLY A 227 -5.33 -9.31 -13.88
CA GLY A 227 -4.00 -9.86 -14.19
C GLY A 227 -3.03 -8.89 -14.87
N GLY A 228 -3.32 -7.58 -14.81
CA GLY A 228 -2.51 -6.55 -15.48
C GLY A 228 -1.47 -5.87 -14.59
N ALA A 229 -1.48 -6.11 -13.28
CA ALA A 229 -0.69 -5.33 -12.33
C ALA A 229 0.83 -5.40 -12.60
N LEU A 230 1.40 -6.59 -12.81
CA LEU A 230 2.84 -6.72 -13.10
C LEU A 230 3.24 -6.02 -14.42
N ALA A 231 2.39 -6.08 -15.45
CA ALA A 231 2.64 -5.36 -16.69
C ALA A 231 2.61 -3.83 -16.49
N ASN A 232 1.71 -3.35 -15.62
CA ASN A 232 1.64 -1.94 -15.23
C ASN A 232 2.86 -1.51 -14.39
N VAL A 233 3.38 -2.40 -13.52
CA VAL A 233 4.66 -2.15 -12.81
C VAL A 233 5.79 -1.96 -13.81
N VAL A 234 5.92 -2.84 -14.80
CA VAL A 234 6.96 -2.71 -15.86
C VAL A 234 6.83 -1.37 -16.58
N ALA A 235 5.62 -0.96 -16.95
CA ALA A 235 5.39 0.33 -17.58
C ALA A 235 5.76 1.52 -16.68
N GLY A 236 5.50 1.42 -15.36
CA GLY A 236 5.91 2.41 -14.37
C GLY A 236 7.43 2.51 -14.22
N LEU A 237 8.11 1.34 -14.17
CA LEU A 237 9.59 1.29 -14.14
C LEU A 237 10.22 1.94 -15.37
N GLU A 238 9.74 1.60 -16.57
CA GLU A 238 10.21 2.20 -17.83
C GLU A 238 9.97 3.72 -17.88
N ALA A 239 8.93 4.20 -17.20
CA ALA A 239 8.64 5.63 -17.08
C ALA A 239 9.42 6.32 -15.94
N GLY A 240 10.19 5.58 -15.13
CA GLY A 240 11.09 6.12 -14.10
C GLY A 240 10.56 6.08 -12.66
N VAL A 241 9.43 5.42 -12.38
CA VAL A 241 8.93 5.26 -11.01
C VAL A 241 9.68 4.14 -10.31
N THR A 242 9.99 4.36 -9.03
CA THR A 242 10.79 3.44 -8.20
C THR A 242 10.11 3.02 -6.90
N ILE A 243 8.84 3.39 -6.68
CA ILE A 243 8.07 3.04 -5.48
C ILE A 243 6.79 2.33 -5.93
N PHE A 244 6.57 1.11 -5.44
CA PHE A 244 5.39 0.32 -5.77
C PHE A 244 4.74 -0.24 -4.51
N ASP A 245 3.42 -0.06 -4.40
CA ASP A 245 2.62 -0.66 -3.35
C ASP A 245 2.26 -2.09 -3.72
N SER A 246 2.28 -2.95 -2.72
CA SER A 246 1.85 -4.34 -2.86
C SER A 246 1.35 -4.88 -1.52
N SER A 247 0.72 -6.03 -1.55
CA SER A 247 0.16 -6.68 -0.36
C SER A 247 0.61 -8.12 -0.27
N ILE A 248 1.07 -8.53 0.91
CA ILE A 248 1.46 -9.91 1.19
C ILE A 248 0.44 -10.91 0.66
N GLY A 249 0.89 -11.88 -0.14
CA GLY A 249 0.04 -12.90 -0.76
C GLY A 249 -1.03 -12.36 -1.72
N GLY A 250 -1.03 -11.07 -2.06
CA GLY A 250 -2.12 -10.41 -2.79
C GLY A 250 -3.36 -10.20 -1.93
N LEU A 251 -3.18 -10.07 -0.62
CA LEU A 251 -4.24 -9.87 0.36
C LEU A 251 -5.01 -8.57 0.08
N GLY A 252 -6.33 -8.63 0.22
CA GLY A 252 -7.27 -7.57 -0.07
C GLY A 252 -8.16 -7.90 -1.27
N GLY A 253 -9.43 -7.58 -1.16
CA GLY A 253 -10.42 -7.74 -2.22
C GLY A 253 -10.59 -6.46 -3.03
N CYS A 254 -11.15 -6.59 -4.21
CA CYS A 254 -11.68 -5.45 -4.94
C CYS A 254 -13.19 -5.34 -4.64
N PRO A 255 -13.65 -4.33 -3.90
CA PRO A 255 -15.08 -4.21 -3.56
C PRO A 255 -15.96 -4.03 -4.80
N TYR A 256 -15.36 -3.72 -5.94
CA TYR A 256 -16.04 -3.51 -7.23
C TYR A 256 -15.99 -4.73 -8.15
N ALA A 257 -15.32 -5.82 -7.73
CA ALA A 257 -15.23 -7.07 -8.49
C ALA A 257 -15.22 -8.27 -7.51
N PRO A 258 -16.40 -8.69 -7.01
CA PRO A 258 -16.49 -9.80 -6.07
C PRO A 258 -15.79 -11.07 -6.60
N GLY A 259 -14.94 -11.68 -5.77
CA GLY A 259 -14.20 -12.90 -6.12
C GLY A 259 -12.91 -12.67 -6.95
N ALA A 260 -12.63 -11.45 -7.38
CA ALA A 260 -11.35 -11.14 -8.02
C ALA A 260 -10.25 -10.86 -6.97
N SER A 261 -9.00 -11.14 -7.36
CA SER A 261 -7.83 -10.67 -6.60
C SER A 261 -7.86 -9.13 -6.53
N GLY A 262 -7.52 -8.58 -5.36
CA GLY A 262 -7.40 -7.15 -5.18
C GLY A 262 -5.98 -6.69 -5.47
N ASN A 263 -5.22 -6.39 -4.41
CA ASN A 263 -3.86 -5.88 -4.51
C ASN A 263 -2.90 -6.80 -5.29
N LEU A 264 -1.91 -6.19 -5.93
CA LEU A 264 -0.72 -6.89 -6.41
C LEU A 264 -0.05 -7.63 -5.25
N ALA A 265 0.27 -8.92 -5.43
CA ALA A 265 0.98 -9.70 -4.42
C ALA A 265 2.44 -9.24 -4.29
N THR A 266 2.90 -9.05 -3.05
CA THR A 266 4.29 -8.63 -2.78
C THR A 266 5.29 -9.67 -3.27
N GLU A 267 5.00 -10.94 -3.11
CA GLU A 267 5.84 -12.04 -3.60
C GLU A 267 5.96 -12.05 -5.13
N ASP A 268 4.85 -11.81 -5.84
CA ASP A 268 4.84 -11.76 -7.30
C ASP A 268 5.68 -10.57 -7.81
N LEU A 269 5.53 -9.41 -7.16
CA LEU A 269 6.30 -8.19 -7.44
C LEU A 269 7.80 -8.41 -7.21
N VAL A 270 8.18 -8.90 -6.03
CA VAL A 270 9.58 -9.09 -5.64
C VAL A 270 10.25 -10.15 -6.53
N TYR A 271 9.55 -11.26 -6.84
CA TYR A 271 10.05 -12.28 -7.75
C TYR A 271 10.35 -11.70 -9.15
N MET A 272 9.43 -10.94 -9.72
CA MET A 272 9.62 -10.31 -11.01
C MET A 272 10.80 -9.33 -11.00
N LEU A 273 10.86 -8.43 -10.01
CA LEU A 273 11.92 -7.42 -9.88
C LEU A 273 13.30 -8.08 -9.76
N HIS A 274 13.43 -9.11 -8.92
CA HIS A 274 14.69 -9.86 -8.78
C HIS A 274 15.09 -10.55 -10.09
N GLY A 275 14.13 -11.14 -10.81
CA GLY A 275 14.37 -11.74 -12.14
C GLY A 275 14.82 -10.72 -13.19
N MET A 276 14.44 -9.45 -13.03
CA MET A 276 14.87 -8.34 -13.88
C MET A 276 16.19 -7.69 -13.41
N GLY A 277 16.82 -8.20 -12.34
CA GLY A 277 18.05 -7.63 -11.79
C GLY A 277 17.86 -6.37 -10.94
N VAL A 278 16.63 -6.03 -10.58
CA VAL A 278 16.28 -4.86 -9.75
C VAL A 278 16.25 -5.27 -8.28
N LYS A 279 17.00 -4.56 -7.46
CA LYS A 279 17.10 -4.83 -6.01
C LYS A 279 15.91 -4.22 -5.27
N THR A 280 15.36 -4.99 -4.32
CA THR A 280 14.28 -4.53 -3.42
C THR A 280 14.72 -4.49 -1.95
N GLY A 281 15.82 -5.14 -1.60
CA GLY A 281 16.23 -5.38 -0.22
C GLY A 281 15.42 -6.46 0.50
N VAL A 282 14.43 -7.06 -0.16
CA VAL A 282 13.50 -8.04 0.42
C VAL A 282 14.02 -9.46 0.22
N ASP A 283 14.02 -10.27 1.27
CA ASP A 283 14.30 -11.71 1.23
C ASP A 283 13.01 -12.43 0.79
N LEU A 284 13.01 -12.94 -0.46
CA LEU A 284 11.84 -13.58 -1.05
C LEU A 284 11.45 -14.90 -0.34
N GLN A 285 12.41 -15.63 0.22
CA GLN A 285 12.10 -16.85 0.96
C GLN A 285 11.37 -16.53 2.27
N LYS A 286 11.91 -15.62 3.08
CA LYS A 286 11.24 -15.16 4.30
C LYS A 286 9.89 -14.52 4.00
N LEU A 287 9.76 -13.83 2.85
CA LEU A 287 8.49 -13.27 2.41
C LEU A 287 7.44 -14.36 2.18
N THR A 288 7.82 -15.51 1.60
CA THR A 288 6.86 -16.65 1.46
C THR A 288 6.47 -17.27 2.79
N GLU A 289 7.36 -17.25 3.79
CA GLU A 289 7.03 -17.66 5.17
C GLU A 289 6.00 -16.70 5.79
N ALA A 290 6.18 -15.39 5.62
CA ALA A 290 5.21 -14.39 6.05
C ALA A 290 3.86 -14.52 5.30
N GLY A 291 3.88 -14.84 4.01
CA GLY A 291 2.68 -15.14 3.23
C GLY A 291 1.95 -16.39 3.72
N SER A 292 2.69 -17.42 4.11
CA SER A 292 2.12 -18.63 4.73
C SER A 292 1.50 -18.32 6.09
N LEU A 293 2.15 -17.48 6.90
CA LEU A 293 1.57 -16.99 8.16
C LEU A 293 0.25 -16.26 7.89
N ALA A 294 0.20 -15.35 6.92
CA ALA A 294 -1.02 -14.63 6.57
C ALA A 294 -2.16 -15.58 6.15
N GLN A 295 -1.87 -16.63 5.36
CA GLN A 295 -2.85 -17.67 5.01
C GLN A 295 -3.40 -18.40 6.24
N ASN A 296 -2.52 -18.75 7.17
CA ASN A 296 -2.91 -19.44 8.40
C ASN A 296 -3.79 -18.58 9.29
N LEU A 297 -3.44 -17.30 9.48
CA LEU A 297 -4.23 -16.36 10.27
C LEU A 297 -5.63 -16.11 9.70
N LEU A 298 -5.75 -16.15 8.38
CA LEU A 298 -7.01 -15.92 7.67
C LEU A 298 -7.77 -17.19 7.32
N HIS A 299 -7.20 -18.35 7.59
CA HIS A 299 -7.76 -19.67 7.25
C HIS A 299 -8.20 -19.77 5.79
N LYS A 300 -7.43 -19.16 4.87
CA LYS A 300 -7.73 -19.19 3.42
C LYS A 300 -6.46 -19.17 2.57
N THR A 301 -6.57 -19.67 1.35
CA THR A 301 -5.53 -19.52 0.34
C THR A 301 -5.53 -18.10 -0.21
N LEU A 302 -4.37 -17.47 -0.26
CA LEU A 302 -4.19 -16.14 -0.84
C LEU A 302 -3.95 -16.22 -2.35
N PRO A 303 -4.32 -15.17 -3.12
CA PRO A 303 -4.28 -15.22 -4.58
C PRO A 303 -2.89 -15.13 -5.22
N GLY A 304 -1.84 -14.72 -4.47
CA GLY A 304 -0.46 -14.57 -4.95
C GLY A 304 0.03 -15.80 -5.70
N ARG A 305 0.51 -15.62 -6.92
CA ARG A 305 0.90 -16.72 -7.82
C ARG A 305 2.20 -17.37 -7.38
N TYR A 306 3.19 -16.55 -7.04
CA TYR A 306 4.48 -17.05 -6.57
C TYR A 306 4.34 -17.84 -5.26
N LEU A 307 3.63 -17.28 -4.27
CA LEU A 307 3.36 -17.95 -3.00
C LEU A 307 2.71 -19.33 -3.21
N LYS A 308 1.67 -19.39 -4.04
CA LYS A 308 0.97 -20.64 -4.36
C LYS A 308 1.89 -21.68 -5.02
N ALA A 309 2.71 -21.27 -5.98
CA ALA A 309 3.64 -22.14 -6.67
C ALA A 309 4.72 -22.67 -5.72
N HIS A 310 5.28 -21.79 -4.87
CA HIS A 310 6.30 -22.14 -3.88
C HIS A 310 5.80 -23.17 -2.86
N LEU A 311 4.62 -22.95 -2.30
CA LEU A 311 4.02 -23.88 -1.32
C LEU A 311 3.71 -25.24 -1.93
N ALA A 312 3.24 -25.30 -3.18
CA ALA A 312 3.00 -26.55 -3.87
C ALA A 312 4.31 -27.37 -4.13
N GLN A 313 5.42 -26.68 -4.36
CA GLN A 313 6.74 -27.33 -4.52
C GLN A 313 7.25 -27.89 -3.18
N SER A 314 7.13 -27.12 -2.10
CA SER A 314 7.57 -27.53 -0.76
C SER A 314 6.83 -28.81 -0.29
N GLN A 315 5.52 -28.89 -0.49
CA GLN A 315 4.72 -30.09 -0.17
C GLN A 315 5.15 -31.33 -0.95
N LYS A 316 5.54 -31.19 -2.23
CA LYS A 316 6.06 -32.32 -3.03
C LYS A 316 7.39 -32.83 -2.52
N CYS A 317 8.29 -31.93 -2.08
CA CYS A 317 9.60 -32.31 -1.52
C CYS A 317 9.47 -33.05 -0.19
N GLU A 318 8.45 -32.73 0.64
CA GLU A 318 8.18 -33.44 1.89
C GLU A 318 7.53 -34.83 1.65
N ALA A 319 6.68 -34.96 0.64
CA ALA A 319 6.01 -36.22 0.30
C ALA A 319 6.95 -37.26 -0.33
N VAL A 320 8.16 -36.90 -0.75
CA VAL A 320 9.17 -37.77 -1.39
C VAL A 320 10.25 -38.20 -0.37
N LYS A 321 10.25 -37.67 0.85
CA LYS A 321 11.09 -38.09 1.97
C LYS A 321 10.36 -39.09 2.85
#